data_1f914d07ae8c68ff0f36eedfbe864721
#
_entry.id   1f914d07ae8c68ff0f36eedfbe864721
#
_cell.length_a   1.000
_cell.length_b   1.000
_cell.length_c   1.000
_cell.angle_alpha   90.00
_cell.angle_beta   90.00
_cell.angle_gamma   90.00
#
_symmetry.space_group_name_H-M   'P 1'
#
loop_
_entity.id
_entity.type
_entity.pdbx_description
1 polymer ?
#
loop_
_entity_poly.entity_id
_entity_poly.type
_entity_poly.pdbx_seq_one_letter_code
_entity_poly.pdbx_strand_id
1 'polypeptide(L)'
;MRLEKYSSGISLRIIIKTRDSKMKLSKTVQRKVIVDELRKLKCHPTADELYEVVRRKLPRISLGTVYRNLEVLSANGEIQRLGLGRKQMCFDGNMSRHYHLVCRLCGTIEDIMPDGMDGVEKELESKLTDRITGASISFTGYCEKCASQTEKDAQVS
;
A
#
# COMPACT_ATOMS: atom_id res chain seq x y z
N MET A 1 44.50 -23.06 22.47
CA MET A 1 43.30 -22.37 22.85
C MET A 1 42.85 -21.56 21.65
N ARG A 2 41.90 -22.09 20.84
CA ARG A 2 41.43 -21.47 19.59
C ARG A 2 40.09 -20.76 19.83
N LEU A 3 40.05 -19.49 19.52
CA LEU A 3 38.82 -18.70 19.46
C LEU A 3 38.17 -18.94 18.10
N GLU A 4 37.04 -19.64 18.08
CA GLU A 4 36.21 -19.74 16.87
C GLU A 4 35.22 -18.60 16.82
N LYS A 5 35.23 -17.94 15.66
CA LYS A 5 34.35 -16.82 15.29
C LYS A 5 32.92 -17.33 15.08
N TYR A 6 31.99 -16.80 15.83
CA TYR A 6 30.56 -16.98 15.57
C TYR A 6 30.13 -16.03 14.44
N SER A 7 29.83 -16.61 13.30
CA SER A 7 29.19 -15.97 12.16
C SER A 7 27.70 -15.83 12.46
N SER A 8 27.22 -14.61 12.44
CA SER A 8 25.83 -14.24 12.68
C SER A 8 24.94 -14.61 11.48
N GLY A 9 24.30 -15.76 11.56
CA GLY A 9 23.17 -16.11 10.69
C GLY A 9 21.90 -16.23 11.53
N ILE A 10 21.05 -15.21 11.53
CA ILE A 10 19.73 -15.29 12.15
C ILE A 10 18.84 -16.15 11.27
N SER A 11 18.87 -17.44 11.49
CA SER A 11 17.90 -18.38 10.93
C SER A 11 16.60 -18.29 11.74
N LEU A 12 15.60 -17.61 11.20
CA LEU A 12 14.27 -17.58 11.80
C LEU A 12 13.59 -18.96 11.59
N ARG A 13 13.93 -19.93 12.44
CA ARG A 13 13.19 -21.18 12.53
C ARG A 13 11.84 -20.91 13.18
N ILE A 14 10.80 -20.82 12.36
CA ILE A 14 9.42 -20.92 12.85
C ILE A 14 9.22 -22.36 13.32
N ILE A 15 9.29 -22.57 14.63
CA ILE A 15 8.95 -23.86 15.24
C ILE A 15 7.43 -23.97 15.19
N ILE A 16 6.91 -24.67 14.19
CA ILE A 16 5.51 -25.11 14.18
C ILE A 16 5.41 -26.28 15.15
N LYS A 17 5.13 -25.98 16.42
CA LYS A 17 4.66 -27.01 17.36
C LYS A 17 3.21 -27.30 17.06
N THR A 18 2.97 -28.42 16.38
CA THR A 18 1.67 -29.05 16.28
C THR A 18 1.25 -29.54 17.66
N ARG A 19 0.45 -28.77 18.36
CA ARG A 19 -0.48 -29.23 19.38
C ARG A 19 -1.56 -28.16 19.56
N ASP A 20 -2.77 -28.60 19.48
CA ASP A 20 -4.05 -27.94 19.64
C ASP A 20 -4.04 -26.92 20.81
N SER A 21 -3.63 -25.71 20.55
CA SER A 21 -3.90 -24.55 21.39
C SER A 21 -4.05 -23.36 20.47
N LYS A 22 -5.15 -22.64 20.61
CA LYS A 22 -5.53 -21.42 19.93
C LYS A 22 -4.42 -20.36 20.07
N MET A 23 -3.31 -20.49 19.35
CA MET A 23 -2.24 -19.53 19.37
C MET A 23 -2.71 -18.30 18.59
N LYS A 24 -3.23 -17.35 19.33
CA LYS A 24 -3.56 -16.03 18.82
C LYS A 24 -2.25 -15.37 18.39
N LEU A 25 -2.01 -15.30 17.08
CA LEU A 25 -0.85 -14.60 16.54
C LEU A 25 -0.77 -13.20 17.16
N SER A 26 0.43 -12.79 17.59
CA SER A 26 0.60 -11.47 18.19
C SER A 26 0.16 -10.39 17.22
N LYS A 27 -0.36 -9.28 17.72
CA LYS A 27 -0.77 -8.11 16.89
C LYS A 27 0.37 -7.65 15.98
N THR A 28 1.61 -7.74 16.44
CA THR A 28 2.81 -7.36 15.69
C THR A 28 3.03 -8.26 14.46
N VAL A 29 2.84 -9.57 14.60
CA VAL A 29 2.98 -10.52 13.49
C VAL A 29 1.89 -10.30 12.44
N GLN A 30 0.64 -10.11 12.87
CA GLN A 30 -0.47 -9.81 11.96
C GLN A 30 -0.21 -8.52 11.16
N ARG A 31 0.26 -7.47 11.84
CA ARG A 31 0.57 -6.18 11.23
C ARG A 31 1.67 -6.29 10.19
N LYS A 32 2.75 -7.00 10.53
CA LYS A 32 3.85 -7.24 9.60
C LYS A 32 3.36 -7.95 8.33
N VAL A 33 2.57 -9.02 8.45
CA VAL A 33 2.03 -9.73 7.28
C VAL A 33 1.15 -8.81 6.44
N ILE A 34 0.31 -7.98 7.05
CA ILE A 34 -0.56 -7.04 6.33
C ILE A 34 0.28 -6.05 5.52
N VAL A 35 1.31 -5.44 6.10
CA VAL A 35 2.21 -4.50 5.41
C VAL A 35 2.99 -5.20 4.30
N ASP A 36 3.55 -6.38 4.58
CA ASP A 36 4.34 -7.13 3.62
C ASP A 36 3.50 -7.54 2.39
N GLU A 37 2.23 -7.92 2.59
CA GLU A 37 1.34 -8.23 1.48
C GLU A 37 0.89 -6.98 0.72
N LEU A 38 0.58 -5.89 1.42
CA LEU A 38 0.22 -4.63 0.79
C LEU A 38 1.35 -4.12 -0.12
N ARG A 39 2.59 -4.16 0.36
CA ARG A 39 3.78 -3.71 -0.41
C ARG A 39 4.11 -4.55 -1.64
N LYS A 40 3.63 -5.78 -1.70
CA LYS A 40 3.80 -6.65 -2.89
C LYS A 40 2.79 -6.33 -3.99
N LEU A 41 1.68 -5.75 -3.62
CA LEU A 41 0.65 -5.37 -4.57
C LEU A 41 1.08 -4.07 -5.28
N LYS A 42 1.12 -4.13 -6.60
CA LYS A 42 1.37 -2.95 -7.45
C LYS A 42 0.08 -2.14 -7.72
N CYS A 43 -0.96 -2.44 -6.96
CA CYS A 43 -2.24 -1.75 -7.00
C CYS A 43 -2.58 -1.26 -5.61
N HIS A 44 -3.52 -0.34 -5.53
CA HIS A 44 -3.98 0.25 -4.27
C HIS A 44 -5.27 -0.46 -3.83
N PRO A 45 -5.16 -1.56 -3.07
CA PRO A 45 -6.32 -2.34 -2.68
C PRO A 45 -7.17 -1.60 -1.64
N THR A 46 -8.45 -1.93 -1.63
CA THR A 46 -9.32 -1.70 -0.49
C THR A 46 -8.96 -2.66 0.65
N ALA A 47 -9.50 -2.42 1.85
CA ALA A 47 -9.28 -3.34 2.97
C ALA A 47 -9.85 -4.74 2.71
N ASP A 48 -10.95 -4.83 1.96
CA ASP A 48 -11.59 -6.09 1.60
C ASP A 48 -10.73 -6.88 0.60
N GLU A 49 -10.21 -6.22 -0.43
CA GLU A 49 -9.30 -6.85 -1.40
C GLU A 49 -8.00 -7.32 -0.72
N LEU A 50 -7.43 -6.51 0.16
CA LEU A 50 -6.24 -6.90 0.92
C LEU A 50 -6.53 -8.05 1.87
N TYR A 51 -7.72 -8.09 2.51
CA TYR A 51 -8.12 -9.20 3.36
C TYR A 51 -8.10 -10.52 2.60
N GLU A 52 -8.58 -10.58 1.35
CA GLU A 52 -8.56 -11.79 0.54
C GLU A 52 -7.13 -12.30 0.27
N VAL A 53 -6.16 -11.42 0.18
CA VAL A 53 -4.74 -11.78 0.05
C VAL A 53 -4.14 -12.24 1.37
N VAL A 54 -4.36 -11.47 2.43
CA VAL A 54 -3.79 -11.72 3.77
C VAL A 54 -4.33 -13.01 4.37
N ARG A 55 -5.63 -13.33 4.19
CA ARG A 55 -6.25 -14.55 4.75
C ARG A 55 -5.62 -15.85 4.22
N ARG A 56 -4.98 -15.82 3.04
CA ARG A 56 -4.25 -16.99 2.51
C ARG A 56 -3.04 -17.34 3.39
N LYS A 57 -2.44 -16.35 4.04
CA LYS A 57 -1.30 -16.53 4.97
C LYS A 57 -1.74 -16.62 6.42
N LEU A 58 -2.80 -15.92 6.76
CA LEU A 58 -3.39 -15.88 8.08
C LEU A 58 -4.85 -16.34 8.04
N PRO A 59 -5.15 -17.65 7.90
CA PRO A 59 -6.52 -18.15 7.66
C PRO A 59 -7.53 -17.79 8.78
N ARG A 60 -7.02 -17.46 9.97
CA ARG A 60 -7.87 -17.11 11.14
C ARG A 60 -8.00 -15.60 11.35
N ILE A 61 -7.44 -14.76 10.44
CA ILE A 61 -7.61 -13.32 10.55
C ILE A 61 -9.04 -12.93 10.17
N SER A 62 -9.61 -11.98 10.88
CA SER A 62 -10.90 -11.40 10.50
C SER A 62 -10.72 -10.12 9.69
N LEU A 63 -11.69 -9.79 8.85
CA LEU A 63 -11.73 -8.52 8.10
C LEU A 63 -11.60 -7.31 9.04
N GLY A 64 -12.33 -7.32 10.18
CA GLY A 64 -12.22 -6.26 11.18
C GLY A 64 -10.83 -6.12 11.81
N THR A 65 -10.05 -7.21 11.83
CA THR A 65 -8.64 -7.14 12.27
C THR A 65 -7.77 -6.47 11.19
N VAL A 66 -8.03 -6.72 9.90
CA VAL A 66 -7.32 -6.06 8.81
C VAL A 66 -7.60 -4.56 8.84
N TYR A 67 -8.87 -4.14 8.90
CA TYR A 67 -9.25 -2.73 9.02
C TYR A 67 -8.53 -2.02 10.17
N ARG A 68 -8.58 -2.60 11.37
CA ARG A 68 -7.96 -2.02 12.57
C ARG A 68 -6.44 -1.90 12.45
N ASN A 69 -5.79 -2.87 11.80
CA ASN A 69 -4.35 -2.78 11.58
C ASN A 69 -4.01 -1.72 10.52
N LEU A 70 -4.79 -1.61 9.44
CA LEU A 70 -4.62 -0.57 8.44
C LEU A 70 -4.78 0.84 9.04
N GLU A 71 -5.75 1.03 9.93
CA GLU A 71 -5.91 2.30 10.66
C GLU A 71 -4.66 2.64 11.49
N VAL A 72 -4.16 1.67 12.26
CA VAL A 72 -2.96 1.88 13.09
C VAL A 72 -1.73 2.15 12.23
N LEU A 73 -1.54 1.41 11.14
CA LEU A 73 -0.42 1.58 10.23
C LEU A 73 -0.45 2.96 9.54
N SER A 74 -1.64 3.40 9.11
CA SER A 74 -1.82 4.75 8.56
C SER A 74 -1.56 5.84 9.58
N ALA A 75 -2.07 5.70 10.80
CA ALA A 75 -1.85 6.67 11.87
C ALA A 75 -0.36 6.78 12.25
N ASN A 76 0.40 5.69 12.12
CA ASN A 76 1.85 5.66 12.34
C ASN A 76 2.66 6.16 11.13
N GLY A 77 2.03 6.45 9.99
CA GLY A 77 2.74 6.83 8.77
C GLY A 77 3.51 5.68 8.10
N GLU A 78 3.13 4.43 8.36
CA GLU A 78 3.77 3.25 7.77
C GLU A 78 3.16 2.89 6.40
N ILE A 79 1.94 3.37 6.12
CA ILE A 79 1.20 3.24 4.87
C ILE A 79 0.37 4.51 4.63
N GLN A 80 -0.07 4.73 3.40
CA GLN A 80 -0.96 5.84 3.04
C GLN A 80 -2.41 5.37 2.87
N ARG A 81 -3.36 6.27 3.17
CA ARG A 81 -4.79 6.10 2.89
C ARG A 81 -5.16 7.00 1.72
N LEU A 82 -5.76 6.42 0.70
CA LEU A 82 -6.10 7.11 -0.53
C LEU A 82 -7.63 7.20 -0.68
N GLY A 83 -8.17 8.41 -0.49
CA GLY A 83 -9.59 8.72 -0.67
C GLY A 83 -9.93 9.31 -2.04
N LEU A 84 -9.25 8.90 -3.09
CA LEU A 84 -9.23 9.51 -4.42
C LEU A 84 -10.54 9.29 -5.21
N GLY A 85 -11.68 9.73 -4.65
CA GLY A 85 -12.99 9.69 -5.34
C GLY A 85 -13.64 8.30 -5.46
N ARG A 86 -13.04 7.26 -4.91
CA ARG A 86 -13.64 5.92 -4.84
C ARG A 86 -14.63 5.82 -3.67
N LYS A 87 -15.62 4.93 -3.80
CA LYS A 87 -16.60 4.66 -2.71
C LYS A 87 -15.93 4.11 -1.44
N GLN A 88 -14.81 3.42 -1.60
CA GLN A 88 -14.06 2.83 -0.50
C GLN A 88 -12.64 3.39 -0.47
N MET A 89 -12.09 3.50 0.74
CA MET A 89 -10.70 3.87 0.96
C MET A 89 -9.78 2.80 0.39
N CYS A 90 -8.76 3.23 -0.35
CA CYS A 90 -7.67 2.38 -0.79
C CYS A 90 -6.44 2.62 0.09
N PHE A 91 -5.51 1.69 0.05
CA PHE A 91 -4.29 1.73 0.85
C PHE A 91 -3.07 1.55 -0.04
N ASP A 92 -2.04 2.33 0.27
CA ASP A 92 -0.76 2.27 -0.40
C ASP A 92 0.34 1.93 0.61
N GLY A 93 1.14 0.92 0.30
CA GLY A 93 2.27 0.48 1.10
C GLY A 93 3.59 1.15 0.70
N ASN A 94 3.60 1.91 -0.39
CA ASN A 94 4.75 2.64 -0.87
C ASN A 94 4.83 4.00 -0.17
N MET A 95 5.85 4.20 0.64
CA MET A 95 6.10 5.46 1.35
C MET A 95 7.14 6.34 0.66
N SER A 96 7.69 5.89 -0.48
CA SER A 96 8.53 6.75 -1.32
C SER A 96 7.67 7.83 -1.98
N ARG A 97 8.32 8.91 -2.40
CA ARG A 97 7.63 10.00 -3.09
C ARG A 97 7.14 9.55 -4.46
N HIS A 98 5.87 9.66 -4.71
CA HIS A 98 5.21 9.40 -5.99
C HIS A 98 3.85 10.08 -6.03
N TYR A 99 3.26 10.11 -7.22
CA TYR A 99 1.93 10.64 -7.46
C TYR A 99 0.98 9.53 -7.89
N HIS A 100 -0.31 9.80 -7.88
CA HIS A 100 -1.32 8.84 -8.27
C HIS A 100 -2.10 9.32 -9.48
N LEU A 101 -2.34 8.43 -10.44
CA LEU A 101 -3.29 8.61 -11.53
C LEU A 101 -4.55 7.82 -11.21
N VAL A 102 -5.68 8.50 -11.16
CA VAL A 102 -6.99 7.87 -11.00
C VAL A 102 -7.65 7.74 -12.36
N CYS A 103 -7.90 6.52 -12.81
CA CYS A 103 -8.56 6.26 -14.07
C CYS A 103 -10.06 6.61 -13.98
N ARG A 104 -10.53 7.50 -14.87
CA ARG A 104 -11.92 7.93 -14.92
C ARG A 104 -12.89 6.83 -15.37
N LEU A 105 -12.40 5.85 -16.14
CA LEU A 105 -13.23 4.78 -16.69
C LEU A 105 -13.37 3.60 -15.71
N CYS A 106 -12.25 3.03 -15.25
CA CYS A 106 -12.27 1.83 -14.42
C CYS A 106 -12.00 2.10 -12.93
N GLY A 107 -11.64 3.34 -12.55
CA GLY A 107 -11.35 3.71 -11.18
C GLY A 107 -10.04 3.13 -10.62
N THR A 108 -9.22 2.47 -11.45
CA THR A 108 -7.89 2.01 -11.01
C THR A 108 -7.03 3.20 -10.61
N ILE A 109 -6.24 3.02 -9.56
CA ILE A 109 -5.22 3.97 -9.12
C ILE A 109 -3.86 3.37 -9.47
N GLU A 110 -3.04 4.13 -10.19
CA GLU A 110 -1.69 3.75 -10.61
C GLU A 110 -0.67 4.75 -10.04
N ASP A 111 0.50 4.24 -9.62
CA ASP A 111 1.63 5.10 -9.25
C ASP A 111 2.22 5.70 -10.51
N ILE A 112 2.48 7.00 -10.47
CA ILE A 112 3.19 7.70 -11.52
C ILE A 112 4.38 8.48 -10.95
N MET A 113 5.49 8.44 -11.67
CA MET A 113 6.72 9.16 -11.36
C MET A 113 7.12 9.97 -12.59
N PRO A 114 6.43 11.08 -12.87
CA PRO A 114 6.77 11.89 -14.05
C PRO A 114 8.13 12.56 -13.86
N ASP A 115 8.97 12.43 -14.87
CA ASP A 115 10.27 13.10 -14.91
C ASP A 115 10.09 14.62 -14.78
N GLY A 116 10.94 15.27 -14.00
CA GLY A 116 10.96 16.73 -13.85
C GLY A 116 9.93 17.31 -12.88
N MET A 117 9.12 16.51 -12.21
CA MET A 117 8.16 17.01 -11.20
C MET A 117 8.74 17.23 -9.80
N ASP A 118 10.02 16.95 -9.59
CA ASP A 118 10.69 17.13 -8.29
C ASP A 118 10.66 18.59 -7.77
N GLY A 119 10.36 19.53 -8.65
CA GLY A 119 10.28 20.96 -8.32
C GLY A 119 8.89 21.44 -7.91
N VAL A 120 7.82 20.75 -8.32
CA VAL A 120 6.42 21.23 -8.16
C VAL A 120 6.05 21.41 -6.70
N GLU A 121 6.37 20.45 -5.85
CA GLU A 121 6.09 20.55 -4.41
C GLU A 121 6.91 21.64 -3.75
N LYS A 122 8.21 21.76 -4.09
CA LYS A 122 9.07 22.84 -3.58
C LYS A 122 8.58 24.21 -4.00
N GLU A 123 8.10 24.32 -5.24
CA GLU A 123 7.53 25.57 -5.73
C GLU A 123 6.21 25.90 -5.01
N LEU A 124 5.36 24.91 -4.78
CA LEU A 124 4.15 25.07 -4.01
C LEU A 124 4.45 25.43 -2.54
N GLU A 125 5.37 24.71 -1.90
CA GLU A 125 5.80 25.00 -0.52
C GLU A 125 6.35 26.42 -0.38
N SER A 126 7.11 26.92 -1.36
CA SER A 126 7.64 28.29 -1.34
C SER A 126 6.57 29.38 -1.45
N LYS A 127 5.41 29.04 -2.02
CA LYS A 127 4.28 29.97 -2.22
C LYS A 127 3.18 29.83 -1.17
N LEU A 128 3.24 28.78 -0.34
CA LEU A 128 2.24 28.49 0.67
C LEU A 128 2.72 29.02 2.04
N THR A 129 1.78 29.54 2.81
CA THR A 129 2.07 30.05 4.14
C THR A 129 2.27 28.95 5.18
N ASP A 130 2.99 29.23 6.27
CA ASP A 130 3.48 28.33 7.33
C ASP A 130 2.40 27.49 8.06
N ARG A 131 1.18 27.45 7.59
CA ARG A 131 0.07 26.69 8.21
C ARG A 131 -0.24 25.35 7.51
N ILE A 132 0.45 25.04 6.42
CA ILE A 132 0.22 23.82 5.66
C ILE A 132 1.11 22.72 6.22
N THR A 133 0.47 21.63 6.70
CA THR A 133 1.15 20.49 7.31
C THR A 133 1.29 19.30 6.36
N GLY A 134 0.79 19.42 5.13
CA GLY A 134 0.91 18.39 4.10
C GLY A 134 0.12 18.74 2.85
N ALA A 135 0.53 18.19 1.73
CA ALA A 135 -0.16 18.27 0.44
C ALA A 135 -0.29 16.88 -0.17
N SER A 136 -1.33 16.66 -0.95
CA SER A 136 -1.52 15.45 -1.75
C SER A 136 -1.87 15.86 -3.17
N ILE A 137 -1.12 15.36 -4.14
CA ILE A 137 -1.35 15.63 -5.56
C ILE A 137 -1.77 14.32 -6.22
N SER A 138 -2.89 14.36 -6.92
CA SER A 138 -3.36 13.25 -7.75
C SER A 138 -3.81 13.75 -9.09
N PHE A 139 -3.63 12.94 -10.10
CA PHE A 139 -4.04 13.21 -11.47
C PHE A 139 -5.26 12.37 -11.82
N THR A 140 -6.10 12.86 -12.69
CA THR A 140 -7.26 12.16 -13.19
C THR A 140 -7.13 12.02 -14.71
N GLY A 141 -7.24 10.80 -15.20
CA GLY A 141 -7.04 10.51 -16.63
C GLY A 141 -7.52 9.10 -16.98
N TYR A 142 -6.83 8.44 -17.88
CA TYR A 142 -7.10 7.05 -18.28
C TYR A 142 -5.85 6.21 -18.02
N CYS A 143 -6.02 5.03 -17.43
CA CYS A 143 -4.95 4.04 -17.35
C CYS A 143 -4.61 3.51 -18.74
N GLU A 144 -3.46 2.90 -18.92
CA GLU A 144 -2.97 2.41 -20.21
C GLU A 144 -4.01 1.52 -20.92
N LYS A 145 -4.68 0.63 -20.18
CA LYS A 145 -5.73 -0.25 -20.72
C LYS A 145 -6.94 0.53 -21.23
N CYS A 146 -7.38 1.52 -20.47
CA CYS A 146 -8.56 2.30 -20.83
C CYS A 146 -8.28 3.34 -21.92
N ALA A 147 -7.08 3.91 -21.95
CA ALA A 147 -6.65 4.80 -23.03
C ALA A 147 -6.67 4.10 -24.38
N SER A 148 -6.13 2.88 -24.46
CA SER A 148 -6.14 2.07 -25.68
C SER A 148 -7.56 1.68 -26.17
N GLN A 149 -8.54 1.63 -25.28
CA GLN A 149 -9.94 1.40 -25.63
C GLN A 149 -10.61 2.67 -26.19
N THR A 150 -10.40 3.81 -25.56
CA THR A 150 -10.99 5.08 -26.01
C THR A 150 -10.45 5.52 -27.36
N GLU A 151 -9.18 5.24 -27.67
CA GLU A 151 -8.61 5.52 -28.99
C GLU A 151 -9.22 4.65 -30.10
N LYS A 152 -9.53 3.39 -29.82
CA LYS A 152 -10.20 2.49 -30.79
C LYS A 152 -11.63 2.91 -31.05
N ASP A 153 -12.37 3.33 -30.03
CA ASP A 153 -13.76 3.77 -30.17
C ASP A 153 -13.85 5.11 -30.94
N ALA A 154 -12.84 5.97 -30.81
CA ALA A 154 -12.75 7.23 -31.55
C ALA A 154 -12.42 7.04 -33.05
N GLN A 155 -11.82 5.91 -33.46
CA GLN A 155 -11.48 5.59 -34.85
C GLN A 155 -12.61 4.89 -35.60
N VAL A 156 -13.67 4.45 -34.93
CA VAL A 156 -14.81 3.71 -35.49
C VAL A 156 -16.04 4.63 -35.70
N SER A 157 -15.94 5.90 -35.28
CA SER A 157 -17.00 6.92 -35.46
C SER A 157 -16.68 7.87 -36.62
#